data_545aa3c830273dcad54767370844bc2d
#
_entry.id   545aa3c830273dcad54767370844bc2d
#
_cell.length_a   1.000
_cell.length_b   1.000
_cell.length_c   1.000
_cell.angle_alpha   90.00
_cell.angle_beta   90.00
_cell.angle_gamma   90.00
#
_symmetry.space_group_name_H-M   'P 1'
#
loop_
_entity.id
_entity.type
_entity.pdbx_description
1 polymer ?
#
loop_
_entity_poly.entity_id
_entity_poly.type
_entity_poly.pdbx_seq_one_letter_code
_entity_poly.pdbx_strand_id
1 'polypeptide(L)'
;FRLEGLVLCGITARPPHPDIHKTALGAEDSVEWRYAADSVEAVRELRAAGYEVLALEQAHDSVSLETFAPQPGVRYALVLGNEVRGVRDEVMAEVTTSLEIPQHGTKHSLNVSVAAGIALWQLAAPLLPTLSR
;
A
#
# COMPACT_ATOMS: atom_id res chain seq x y z
N PHE A 1 -10.54 6.01 3.31
CA PHE A 1 -9.74 6.78 2.33
C PHE A 1 -10.25 6.67 0.88
N ARG A 2 -11.37 6.00 0.67
CA ARG A 2 -11.97 5.79 -0.67
C ARG A 2 -10.99 5.16 -1.66
N LEU A 3 -10.32 4.10 -1.21
CA LEU A 3 -9.45 3.31 -2.09
C LEU A 3 -10.30 2.66 -3.20
N GLU A 4 -9.73 2.55 -4.40
CA GLU A 4 -10.38 1.84 -5.50
C GLU A 4 -10.47 0.34 -5.26
N GLY A 5 -9.50 -0.25 -4.58
CA GLY A 5 -9.50 -1.66 -4.26
C GLY A 5 -8.22 -2.16 -3.62
N LEU A 6 -8.22 -3.45 -3.34
CA LEU A 6 -7.08 -4.18 -2.78
C LEU A 6 -6.71 -5.35 -3.69
N VAL A 7 -5.43 -5.60 -3.83
CA VAL A 7 -4.93 -6.82 -4.46
C VAL A 7 -4.20 -7.64 -3.39
N LEU A 8 -4.77 -8.76 -3.02
CA LEU A 8 -4.23 -9.67 -2.01
C LEU A 8 -3.35 -10.70 -2.71
N CYS A 9 -2.05 -10.69 -2.41
CA CYS A 9 -1.07 -11.45 -3.18
C CYS A 9 -0.51 -12.63 -2.39
N GLY A 10 -0.24 -13.73 -3.10
CA GLY A 10 0.51 -14.87 -2.60
C GLY A 10 -0.11 -15.50 -1.36
N ILE A 11 0.63 -15.45 -0.24
CA ILE A 11 0.21 -16.03 1.05
C ILE A 11 -0.73 -15.12 1.86
N THR A 12 -1.06 -13.94 1.37
CA THR A 12 -1.97 -13.03 2.05
C THR A 12 -3.34 -13.68 2.25
N ALA A 13 -3.87 -13.59 3.45
CA ALA A 13 -5.22 -14.09 3.76
C ALA A 13 -6.27 -13.38 2.92
N ARG A 14 -7.33 -14.11 2.57
CA ARG A 14 -8.45 -13.62 1.75
C ARG A 14 -9.76 -13.76 2.49
N PRO A 15 -10.70 -12.83 2.31
CA PRO A 15 -12.06 -13.05 2.79
C PRO A 15 -12.74 -14.24 2.08
N PRO A 16 -13.59 -15.02 2.78
CA PRO A 16 -13.88 -14.91 4.20
C PRO A 16 -12.75 -15.53 5.05
N HIS A 17 -12.31 -14.81 6.06
CA HIS A 17 -11.30 -15.28 7.02
C HIS A 17 -11.66 -14.81 8.42
N PRO A 18 -11.61 -15.67 9.46
CA PRO A 18 -12.05 -15.31 10.81
C PRO A 18 -11.33 -14.09 11.38
N ASP A 19 -10.02 -13.99 11.19
CA ASP A 19 -9.24 -12.88 11.73
C ASP A 19 -9.51 -11.57 10.98
N ILE A 20 -9.75 -11.63 9.68
CA ILE A 20 -10.18 -10.46 8.90
C ILE A 20 -11.56 -10.01 9.37
N HIS A 21 -12.51 -10.91 9.45
CA HIS A 21 -13.87 -10.59 9.89
C HIS A 21 -13.90 -9.96 11.28
N LYS A 22 -13.11 -10.50 12.21
CA LYS A 22 -13.02 -10.00 13.59
C LYS A 22 -12.51 -8.56 13.68
N THR A 23 -11.56 -8.18 12.84
CA THR A 23 -10.86 -6.89 12.92
C THR A 23 -11.33 -5.85 11.91
N ALA A 24 -11.88 -6.28 10.77
CA ALA A 24 -12.34 -5.38 9.72
C ALA A 24 -13.67 -4.68 10.02
N LEU A 25 -14.48 -5.24 10.94
CA LEU A 25 -15.76 -4.66 11.37
C LEU A 25 -16.70 -4.31 10.20
N GLY A 26 -16.77 -5.20 9.20
CA GLY A 26 -17.59 -5.03 8.00
C GLY A 26 -16.90 -4.32 6.85
N ALA A 27 -15.68 -3.82 7.03
CA ALA A 27 -14.94 -3.15 5.96
C ALA A 27 -14.62 -4.08 4.77
N GLU A 28 -14.50 -5.40 5.01
CA GLU A 28 -14.30 -6.39 3.97
C GLU A 28 -15.43 -6.43 2.93
N ASP A 29 -16.62 -5.95 3.29
CA ASP A 29 -17.78 -5.89 2.39
C ASP A 29 -17.89 -4.55 1.64
N SER A 30 -17.06 -3.58 2.00
CA SER A 30 -17.15 -2.21 1.48
C SER A 30 -16.00 -1.82 0.54
N VAL A 31 -14.96 -2.63 0.46
CA VAL A 31 -13.80 -2.39 -0.41
C VAL A 31 -13.69 -3.52 -1.43
N GLU A 32 -13.62 -3.15 -2.70
CA GLU A 32 -13.35 -4.11 -3.77
C GLU A 32 -11.99 -4.77 -3.55
N TRP A 33 -11.93 -6.08 -3.72
CA TRP A 33 -10.67 -6.80 -3.64
C TRP A 33 -10.60 -7.95 -4.65
N ARG A 34 -9.38 -8.30 -5.02
CA ARG A 34 -9.09 -9.50 -5.80
C ARG A 34 -7.85 -10.19 -5.26
N TYR A 35 -7.69 -11.44 -5.61
CA TYR A 35 -6.50 -12.22 -5.30
C TYR A 35 -5.60 -12.34 -6.53
N ALA A 36 -4.29 -12.25 -6.33
CA ALA A 36 -3.27 -12.53 -7.33
C ALA A 36 -2.21 -13.47 -6.73
N ALA A 37 -2.00 -14.61 -7.37
CA ALA A 37 -1.01 -15.58 -6.89
C ALA A 37 0.41 -15.02 -6.96
N ASP A 38 0.71 -14.21 -7.97
CA ASP A 38 2.01 -13.60 -8.20
C ASP A 38 1.94 -12.08 -8.07
N SER A 39 2.64 -11.54 -7.07
CA SER A 39 2.69 -10.10 -6.82
C SER A 39 3.43 -9.31 -7.91
N VAL A 40 4.41 -9.91 -8.58
CA VAL A 40 5.11 -9.26 -9.70
C VAL A 40 4.16 -9.06 -10.86
N GLU A 41 3.38 -10.08 -11.23
CA GLU A 41 2.38 -9.98 -12.28
C GLU A 41 1.30 -8.93 -11.93
N ALA A 42 0.85 -8.91 -10.67
CA ALA A 42 -0.11 -7.91 -10.21
C ALA A 42 0.40 -6.48 -10.37
N VAL A 43 1.65 -6.23 -10.01
CA VAL A 43 2.28 -4.91 -10.17
C VAL A 43 2.40 -4.54 -11.65
N ARG A 44 2.81 -5.47 -12.49
CA ARG A 44 2.90 -5.25 -13.95
C ARG A 44 1.54 -4.90 -14.56
N GLU A 45 0.49 -5.61 -14.15
CA GLU A 45 -0.89 -5.32 -14.59
C GLU A 45 -1.32 -3.91 -14.18
N LEU A 46 -1.05 -3.50 -12.95
CA LEU A 46 -1.37 -2.15 -12.47
C LEU A 46 -0.60 -1.08 -13.25
N ARG A 47 0.68 -1.28 -13.51
CA ARG A 47 1.48 -0.37 -14.34
C ARG A 47 0.91 -0.27 -15.75
N ALA A 48 0.59 -1.39 -16.36
CA ALA A 48 -0.03 -1.43 -17.69
C ALA A 48 -1.40 -0.72 -17.72
N ALA A 49 -2.12 -0.73 -16.61
CA ALA A 49 -3.39 -0.01 -16.45
C ALA A 49 -3.21 1.49 -16.15
N GLY A 50 -1.98 2.00 -16.08
CA GLY A 50 -1.67 3.41 -15.88
C GLY A 50 -1.45 3.84 -14.43
N TYR A 51 -1.33 2.90 -13.49
CA TYR A 51 -0.97 3.23 -12.13
C TYR A 51 0.52 3.51 -11.98
N GLU A 52 0.84 4.52 -11.20
CA GLU A 52 2.17 4.70 -10.64
C GLU A 52 2.28 3.86 -9.38
N VAL A 53 3.18 2.87 -9.39
CA VAL A 53 3.29 1.90 -8.29
C VAL A 53 4.38 2.32 -7.33
N LEU A 54 4.00 2.54 -6.09
CA LEU A 54 4.86 2.92 -4.99
C LEU A 54 5.02 1.73 -4.04
N ALA A 55 6.19 1.54 -3.47
CA ALA A 55 6.40 0.56 -2.40
C ALA A 55 6.68 1.28 -1.09
N LEU A 56 6.05 0.83 -0.01
CA LEU A 56 6.38 1.27 1.34
C LEU A 56 7.46 0.35 1.91
N GLU A 57 8.72 0.71 1.69
CA GLU A 57 9.88 -0.10 2.06
C GLU A 57 11.12 0.78 2.21
N GLN A 58 11.92 0.53 3.23
CA GLN A 58 13.22 1.15 3.36
C GLN A 58 14.19 0.56 2.32
N ALA A 59 14.63 1.39 1.40
CA ALA A 59 15.59 1.03 0.38
C ALA A 59 16.64 2.14 0.26
N HIS A 60 17.75 1.83 -0.42
CA HIS A 60 18.88 2.77 -0.51
C HIS A 60 18.49 4.12 -1.13
N ASP A 61 17.55 4.12 -2.05
CA ASP A 61 17.07 5.29 -2.79
C ASP A 61 15.63 5.69 -2.43
N SER A 62 15.13 5.26 -1.26
CA SER A 62 13.79 5.59 -0.86
C SER A 62 13.61 7.08 -0.59
N VAL A 63 12.41 7.56 -0.90
CA VAL A 63 11.99 8.94 -0.66
C VAL A 63 11.22 9.00 0.65
N SER A 64 11.50 10.01 1.48
CA SER A 64 10.74 10.21 2.70
C SER A 64 9.28 10.48 2.40
N LEU A 65 8.39 9.75 3.05
CA LEU A 65 6.95 9.91 2.89
C LEU A 65 6.47 11.32 3.22
N GLU A 66 7.10 11.98 4.19
CA GLU A 66 6.74 13.34 4.61
C GLU A 66 6.98 14.39 3.51
N THR A 67 7.92 14.13 2.61
CA THR A 67 8.24 15.04 1.50
C THR A 67 7.61 14.62 0.18
N PHE A 68 7.03 13.44 0.10
CA PHE A 68 6.36 12.98 -1.11
C PHE A 68 5.01 13.67 -1.28
N ALA A 69 4.84 14.34 -2.41
CA ALA A 69 3.60 15.03 -2.76
C ALA A 69 2.90 14.30 -3.90
N PRO A 70 1.76 13.62 -3.62
CA PRO A 70 0.99 12.98 -4.67
C PRO A 70 0.40 14.02 -5.62
N GLN A 71 0.42 13.71 -6.91
CA GLN A 71 -0.03 14.64 -7.95
C GLN A 71 -1.50 14.39 -8.30
N PRO A 72 -2.31 15.45 -8.43
CA PRO A 72 -3.69 15.32 -8.91
C PRO A 72 -3.74 14.68 -10.30
N GLY A 73 -4.69 13.76 -10.51
CA GLY A 73 -4.87 13.07 -11.78
C GLY A 73 -3.99 11.83 -11.95
N VAL A 74 -3.01 11.62 -11.10
CA VAL A 74 -2.20 10.39 -11.10
C VAL A 74 -2.87 9.33 -10.23
N ARG A 75 -2.98 8.11 -10.77
CA ARG A 75 -3.49 6.96 -10.04
C ARG A 75 -2.32 6.21 -9.41
N TYR A 76 -2.35 6.11 -8.10
CA TYR A 76 -1.30 5.45 -7.34
C TYR A 76 -1.74 4.08 -6.83
N ALA A 77 -0.83 3.13 -6.85
CA ALA A 77 -0.96 1.86 -6.14
C ALA A 77 0.17 1.73 -5.12
N LEU A 78 -0.17 1.40 -3.89
CA LEU A 78 0.79 1.24 -2.80
C LEU A 78 1.02 -0.23 -2.51
N VAL A 79 2.27 -0.68 -2.63
CA VAL A 79 2.69 -2.02 -2.26
C VAL A 79 3.15 -2.03 -0.81
N LEU A 80 2.58 -2.97 -0.05
CA LEU A 80 2.96 -3.23 1.33
C LEU A 80 3.62 -4.61 1.40
N GLY A 81 4.69 -4.70 2.15
CA GLY A 81 5.43 -5.94 2.29
C GLY A 81 4.92 -6.85 3.39
N ASN A 82 5.44 -8.06 3.40
CA ASN A 82 5.26 -9.01 4.50
C ASN A 82 5.98 -8.49 5.76
N GLU A 83 5.44 -8.78 6.94
CA GLU A 83 5.95 -8.29 8.23
C GLU A 83 7.37 -8.81 8.55
N VAL A 84 7.74 -9.95 7.99
CA VAL A 84 9.04 -10.58 8.24
C VAL A 84 10.04 -10.26 7.15
N ARG A 85 9.61 -10.32 5.88
CA ARG A 85 10.50 -10.23 4.71
C ARG A 85 10.44 -8.89 3.97
N GLY A 86 9.46 -8.05 4.29
CA GLY A 86 9.24 -6.82 3.55
C GLY A 86 8.74 -7.07 2.13
N VAL A 87 8.99 -6.13 1.24
CA VAL A 87 8.67 -6.26 -0.19
C VAL A 87 9.79 -7.04 -0.88
N ARG A 88 9.45 -8.09 -1.61
CA ARG A 88 10.43 -8.91 -2.33
C ARG A 88 11.20 -8.09 -3.37
N ASP A 89 12.46 -8.45 -3.60
CA ASP A 89 13.33 -7.75 -4.55
C ASP A 89 12.77 -7.73 -5.97
N GLU A 90 12.10 -8.80 -6.39
CA GLU A 90 11.47 -8.90 -7.72
C GLU A 90 10.33 -7.89 -7.88
N VAL A 91 9.59 -7.62 -6.81
CA VAL A 91 8.54 -6.59 -6.78
C VAL A 91 9.15 -5.21 -6.73
N MET A 92 10.20 -5.01 -5.92
CA MET A 92 10.92 -3.73 -5.84
C MET A 92 11.51 -3.31 -7.20
N ALA A 93 11.92 -4.26 -8.03
CA ALA A 93 12.39 -3.99 -9.39
C ALA A 93 11.31 -3.42 -10.33
N GLU A 94 10.04 -3.63 -10.00
CA GLU A 94 8.89 -3.19 -10.81
C GLU A 94 8.22 -1.91 -10.31
N VAL A 95 8.57 -1.42 -9.11
CA VAL A 95 7.95 -0.20 -8.57
C VAL A 95 8.60 1.06 -9.12
N THR A 96 7.82 2.12 -9.18
CA THR A 96 8.30 3.42 -9.66
C THR A 96 9.15 4.12 -8.60
N THR A 97 8.69 4.12 -7.36
CA THR A 97 9.33 4.82 -6.24
C THR A 97 9.16 4.01 -4.97
N SER A 98 10.21 3.94 -4.18
CA SER A 98 10.16 3.43 -2.81
C SER A 98 9.98 4.58 -1.84
N LEU A 99 9.00 4.46 -0.95
CA LEU A 99 8.72 5.43 0.10
C LEU A 99 9.12 4.85 1.45
N GLU A 100 9.65 5.69 2.31
CA GLU A 100 9.91 5.30 3.70
C GLU A 100 9.25 6.25 4.68
N ILE A 101 8.79 5.71 5.80
CA ILE A 101 8.37 6.49 6.95
C ILE A 101 9.60 6.72 7.83
N PRO A 102 10.07 7.96 8.00
CA PRO A 102 11.21 8.24 8.87
C PRO A 102 10.93 7.77 10.30
N GLN A 103 11.85 7.01 10.86
CA GLN A 103 11.73 6.48 12.21
C GLN A 103 12.94 6.93 13.03
N HIS A 104 12.66 7.52 14.18
CA HIS A 104 13.69 8.09 15.07
C HIS A 104 13.91 7.26 16.34
N GLY A 105 13.21 6.14 16.45
CA GLY A 105 13.33 5.21 17.57
C GLY A 105 14.35 4.10 17.33
N THR A 106 14.38 3.14 18.23
CA THR A 106 15.28 1.97 18.16
C THR A 106 14.74 0.83 17.32
N LYS A 107 13.44 0.77 17.08
CA LYS A 107 12.80 -0.20 16.20
C LYS A 107 12.99 0.19 14.74
N HIS A 108 13.25 -0.80 13.89
CA HIS A 108 13.52 -0.55 12.47
C HIS A 108 12.27 -0.65 11.58
N SER A 109 11.15 -1.10 12.13
CA SER A 109 9.91 -1.23 11.36
C SER A 109 8.66 -0.99 12.22
N LEU A 110 7.63 -0.46 11.59
CA LEU A 110 6.28 -0.36 12.15
C LEU A 110 5.47 -1.60 11.79
N ASN A 111 4.44 -1.88 12.58
CA ASN A 111 3.41 -2.83 12.16
C ASN A 111 2.85 -2.42 10.79
N VAL A 112 2.63 -3.38 9.89
CA VAL A 112 2.22 -3.11 8.50
C VAL A 112 0.92 -2.34 8.41
N SER A 113 -0.07 -2.62 9.25
CA SER A 113 -1.34 -1.88 9.23
C SER A 113 -1.21 -0.45 9.73
N VAL A 114 -0.33 -0.20 10.70
CA VAL A 114 0.00 1.16 11.16
C VAL A 114 0.72 1.92 10.06
N ALA A 115 1.74 1.33 9.45
CA ALA A 115 2.48 1.92 8.34
C ALA A 115 1.57 2.21 7.14
N ALA A 116 0.68 1.27 6.80
CA ALA A 116 -0.31 1.44 5.75
C ALA A 116 -1.24 2.63 6.03
N GLY A 117 -1.75 2.76 7.25
CA GLY A 117 -2.62 3.87 7.64
C GLY A 117 -1.93 5.23 7.49
N ILE A 118 -0.68 5.33 7.93
CA ILE A 118 0.13 6.56 7.79
C ILE A 118 0.35 6.91 6.30
N ALA A 119 0.78 5.94 5.51
CA ALA A 119 1.05 6.15 4.10
C ALA A 119 -0.21 6.47 3.31
N LEU A 120 -1.30 5.76 3.54
CA LEU A 120 -2.58 6.02 2.87
C LEU A 120 -3.14 7.39 3.22
N TRP A 121 -3.01 7.83 4.46
CA TRP A 121 -3.39 9.19 4.84
C TRP A 121 -2.57 10.23 4.07
N GLN A 122 -1.26 10.10 4.05
CA GLN A 122 -0.37 11.04 3.36
C GLN A 122 -0.64 11.09 1.86
N LEU A 123 -0.93 9.96 1.24
CA LEU A 123 -1.19 9.88 -0.20
C LEU A 123 -2.62 10.32 -0.57
N ALA A 124 -3.61 9.96 0.24
CA ALA A 124 -5.01 10.19 -0.09
C ALA A 124 -5.54 11.56 0.33
N ALA A 125 -5.17 12.04 1.52
CA ALA A 125 -5.74 13.27 2.07
C ALA A 125 -5.60 14.49 1.16
N PRO A 126 -4.45 14.73 0.49
CA PRO A 126 -4.33 15.86 -0.43
C PRO A 126 -5.20 15.76 -1.68
N LEU A 127 -5.62 14.54 -2.05
CA LEU A 127 -6.37 14.25 -3.27
C LEU A 127 -7.88 14.12 -3.01
N LEU A 128 -8.29 13.98 -1.75
CA LEU A 128 -9.69 13.89 -1.40
C LEU A 128 -10.34 15.27 -1.38
N PRO A 129 -11.59 15.39 -1.85
CA PRO A 129 -12.30 16.65 -1.74
C PRO A 129 -12.46 17.03 -0.26
N THR A 130 -12.27 18.31 0.03
CA THR A 130 -12.51 18.84 1.38
C THR A 130 -13.97 18.57 1.74
N LEU A 131 -14.17 17.84 2.84
CA LEU A 131 -15.52 17.67 3.35
C LEU A 131 -16.04 19.03 3.81
N SER A 132 -17.04 19.55 3.12
CA SER A 132 -17.81 20.68 3.62
C SER A 132 -18.59 20.19 4.83
N ARG A 133 -18.25 20.73 5.98
CA ARG A 133 -18.97 20.49 7.23
C ARG A 133 -20.27 21.30 7.26
#